data_9c4e42e5a72a1a6f4064502293daa87f
#
_entry.id   9c4e42e5a72a1a6f4064502293daa87f
#
_cell.length_a   1.000
_cell.length_b   1.000
_cell.length_c   1.000
_cell.angle_alpha   90.00
_cell.angle_beta   90.00
_cell.angle_gamma   90.00
#
_symmetry.space_group_name_H-M   'P 1'
#
loop_
_entity.id
_entity.type
_entity.pdbx_description
1 polymer ?
#
loop_
_entity_poly.entity_id
_entity_poly.type
_entity_poly.pdbx_seq_one_letter_code
_entity_poly.pdbx_strand_id
1 'polypeptide(L)'
;MRELGGCYPWQLIDEIFAMSEGSVGWAGGRSQMASPVDDAVEFRFTCVLHLEHGDWKIVHWHSSIPATNEQYGFFLTKSVDDIVEAVSETRPDLSASSAEDGTVTIAFTDIEDSMRLNAFLGDRRWLEVLRAHNDVVRSVTTEHGGTVVKGQGDGFMLAFASARRALTCSQAIERSMEETFRDPGSPIRVRIGLHVGETTREADDFFGHAVNYAARIASSAAGGEIVVSSLVYGLLAQTGEFEFEPAREVELKGVEGPQKVYPLATVVT
;
A
#
# COMPACT_ATOMS: atom_id res chain seq x y z
N MET A 1 -35.45 -8.85 17.44
CA MET A 1 -34.54 -9.99 17.28
C MET A 1 -34.67 -10.46 15.85
N ARG A 2 -33.69 -10.13 14.99
CA ARG A 2 -33.60 -10.72 13.64
C ARG A 2 -32.95 -12.08 13.80
N GLU A 3 -33.58 -13.11 13.29
CA GLU A 3 -33.02 -14.46 13.20
C GLU A 3 -31.68 -14.39 12.46
N LEU A 4 -30.60 -14.68 13.17
CA LEU A 4 -29.31 -14.95 12.55
C LEU A 4 -29.43 -16.31 11.88
N GLY A 5 -29.37 -16.30 10.56
CA GLY A 5 -29.47 -17.49 9.72
C GLY A 5 -28.45 -18.56 10.10
N GLY A 6 -28.90 -19.78 9.93
CA GLY A 6 -28.23 -21.07 9.86
C GLY A 6 -26.91 -21.24 10.60
N CYS A 7 -26.92 -22.06 11.64
CA CYS A 7 -25.70 -22.57 12.26
C CYS A 7 -25.03 -23.53 11.25
N TYR A 8 -23.93 -23.12 10.63
CA TYR A 8 -23.14 -24.02 9.79
C TYR A 8 -22.41 -25.03 10.66
N PRO A 9 -22.49 -26.32 10.35
CA PRO A 9 -21.79 -27.35 11.09
C PRO A 9 -20.28 -27.15 10.95
N TRP A 10 -19.59 -27.20 12.05
CA TRP A 10 -18.12 -27.17 12.10
C TRP A 10 -17.60 -28.45 12.79
N GLN A 11 -16.40 -28.85 12.42
CA GLN A 11 -15.72 -30.00 12.99
C GLN A 11 -14.28 -29.69 13.31
N LEU A 12 -13.74 -30.33 14.33
CA LEU A 12 -12.31 -30.26 14.65
C LEU A 12 -11.51 -31.02 13.60
N ILE A 13 -10.36 -30.44 13.20
CA ILE A 13 -9.42 -31.07 12.26
C ILE A 13 -8.29 -31.74 13.03
N ASP A 14 -7.84 -31.12 14.13
CA ASP A 14 -6.73 -31.60 14.96
C ASP A 14 -7.17 -31.78 16.41
N GLU A 15 -6.25 -32.35 17.22
CA GLU A 15 -6.38 -32.38 18.66
C GLU A 15 -6.42 -30.98 19.25
N ILE A 16 -7.37 -30.76 20.19
CA ILE A 16 -7.45 -29.52 20.95
C ILE A 16 -6.36 -29.53 22.01
N PHE A 17 -5.57 -28.48 22.10
CA PHE A 17 -4.80 -28.23 23.30
C PHE A 17 -5.70 -27.54 24.33
N ALA A 18 -5.63 -27.98 25.60
CA ALA A 18 -6.33 -27.35 26.70
C ALA A 18 -5.48 -27.35 27.96
N MET A 19 -5.51 -26.24 28.69
CA MET A 19 -4.80 -26.06 29.97
C MET A 19 -5.73 -25.34 30.94
N SER A 20 -5.53 -25.52 32.22
CA SER A 20 -6.30 -24.81 33.24
C SER A 20 -5.44 -24.53 34.48
N GLU A 21 -5.74 -23.42 35.13
CA GLU A 21 -5.18 -23.02 36.42
C GLU A 21 -6.31 -22.50 37.33
N GLY A 22 -6.63 -23.23 38.37
CA GLY A 22 -7.77 -22.91 39.23
C GLY A 22 -9.09 -22.96 38.51
N SER A 23 -9.83 -21.83 38.50
CA SER A 23 -11.12 -21.68 37.83
C SER A 23 -11.01 -21.10 36.40
N VAL A 24 -9.82 -20.86 35.91
CA VAL A 24 -9.58 -20.33 34.57
C VAL A 24 -8.94 -21.39 33.70
N GLY A 25 -9.42 -21.56 32.48
CA GLY A 25 -8.86 -22.44 31.49
C GLY A 25 -8.72 -21.73 30.15
N TRP A 26 -7.86 -22.26 29.29
CA TRP A 26 -7.74 -21.85 27.90
C TRP A 26 -7.57 -23.08 27.02
N ALA A 27 -8.16 -22.98 25.84
CA ALA A 27 -8.09 -24.04 24.85
C ALA A 27 -7.95 -23.43 23.45
N GLY A 28 -7.46 -24.22 22.53
CA GLY A 28 -7.38 -23.83 21.13
C GLY A 28 -7.11 -25.01 20.23
N GLY A 29 -7.31 -24.80 18.94
CA GLY A 29 -7.14 -25.85 17.94
C GLY A 29 -7.44 -25.35 16.54
N ARG A 30 -7.47 -26.29 15.58
CA ARG A 30 -7.93 -26.03 14.22
C ARG A 30 -9.29 -26.70 13.99
N SER A 31 -10.10 -26.03 13.22
CA SER A 31 -11.46 -26.46 12.91
C SER A 31 -11.79 -26.14 11.46
N GLN A 32 -12.78 -26.82 10.93
CA GLN A 32 -13.29 -26.63 9.59
C GLN A 32 -14.79 -26.36 9.65
N MET A 33 -15.25 -25.36 8.94
CA MET A 33 -16.67 -25.00 8.85
C MET A 33 -17.16 -25.21 7.42
N ALA A 34 -18.30 -25.86 7.25
CA ALA A 34 -18.94 -26.00 5.94
C ALA A 34 -19.35 -24.62 5.41
N SER A 35 -19.01 -24.33 4.16
CA SER A 35 -19.45 -23.13 3.45
C SER A 35 -20.54 -23.49 2.44
N PRO A 36 -21.57 -22.65 2.25
CA PRO A 36 -22.59 -22.88 1.23
C PRO A 36 -22.13 -22.53 -0.19
N VAL A 37 -20.99 -21.86 -0.33
CA VAL A 37 -20.54 -21.26 -1.60
C VAL A 37 -19.18 -21.79 -2.05
N ASP A 38 -18.35 -22.28 -1.11
CA ASP A 38 -16.99 -22.75 -1.35
C ASP A 38 -16.68 -24.06 -0.63
N ASP A 39 -15.48 -24.63 -0.90
CA ASP A 39 -14.92 -25.70 -0.11
C ASP A 39 -14.85 -25.28 1.36
N ALA A 40 -14.91 -26.25 2.26
CA ALA A 40 -14.97 -26.00 3.69
C ALA A 40 -13.80 -25.10 4.17
N VAL A 41 -14.12 -24.09 4.98
CA VAL A 41 -13.18 -23.09 5.46
C VAL A 41 -12.50 -23.57 6.73
N GLU A 42 -11.16 -23.72 6.69
CA GLU A 42 -10.37 -23.97 7.89
C GLU A 42 -10.19 -22.69 8.70
N PHE A 43 -10.25 -22.82 10.03
CA PHE A 43 -9.96 -21.71 10.94
C PHE A 43 -9.24 -22.20 12.21
N ARG A 44 -8.43 -21.34 12.80
CA ARG A 44 -7.88 -21.54 14.13
C ARG A 44 -8.75 -20.84 15.13
N PHE A 45 -8.85 -21.43 16.32
CA PHE A 45 -9.53 -20.79 17.43
C PHE A 45 -8.71 -20.85 18.70
N THR A 46 -8.93 -19.87 19.57
CA THR A 46 -8.51 -19.88 20.98
C THR A 46 -9.69 -19.41 21.81
N CYS A 47 -9.85 -20.00 22.99
CA CYS A 47 -10.87 -19.56 23.91
C CYS A 47 -10.36 -19.53 25.34
N VAL A 48 -10.92 -18.64 26.14
CA VAL A 48 -10.76 -18.60 27.58
C VAL A 48 -12.03 -19.16 28.20
N LEU A 49 -11.86 -20.03 29.18
CA LEU A 49 -12.93 -20.69 29.89
C LEU A 49 -12.91 -20.29 31.37
N HIS A 50 -14.06 -20.24 31.97
CA HIS A 50 -14.23 -20.06 33.41
C HIS A 50 -15.08 -21.17 33.99
N LEU A 51 -14.64 -21.72 35.11
CA LEU A 51 -15.35 -22.80 35.83
C LEU A 51 -16.44 -22.17 36.73
N GLU A 52 -17.70 -22.38 36.39
CA GLU A 52 -18.86 -21.98 37.19
C GLU A 52 -19.74 -23.17 37.54
N HIS A 53 -20.01 -23.36 38.83
CA HIS A 53 -20.87 -24.43 39.35
C HIS A 53 -20.51 -25.84 38.86
N GLY A 54 -19.22 -26.09 38.57
CA GLY A 54 -18.73 -27.37 38.07
C GLY A 54 -18.67 -27.50 36.55
N ASP A 55 -19.14 -26.49 35.81
CA ASP A 55 -19.14 -26.49 34.36
C ASP A 55 -18.17 -25.42 33.79
N TRP A 56 -17.42 -25.80 32.78
CA TRP A 56 -16.56 -24.90 32.05
C TRP A 56 -17.38 -24.10 31.03
N LYS A 57 -17.39 -22.76 31.17
CA LYS A 57 -18.06 -21.83 30.24
C LYS A 57 -17.04 -21.02 29.46
N ILE A 58 -17.26 -20.88 28.18
CA ILE A 58 -16.44 -20.00 27.33
C ILE A 58 -16.81 -18.56 27.65
N VAL A 59 -15.83 -17.80 28.14
CA VAL A 59 -15.97 -16.35 28.46
C VAL A 59 -15.34 -15.47 27.40
N HIS A 60 -14.43 -16.02 26.59
CA HIS A 60 -13.83 -15.36 25.44
C HIS A 60 -13.58 -16.37 24.33
N TRP A 61 -13.86 -15.96 23.08
CA TRP A 61 -13.59 -16.72 21.89
C TRP A 61 -12.93 -15.83 20.86
N HIS A 62 -11.82 -16.32 20.31
CA HIS A 62 -11.18 -15.71 19.15
C HIS A 62 -11.04 -16.78 18.06
N SER A 63 -11.40 -16.41 16.84
CA SER A 63 -11.17 -17.25 15.66
C SER A 63 -10.45 -16.47 14.57
N SER A 64 -9.54 -17.15 13.89
CA SER A 64 -8.82 -16.60 12.73
C SER A 64 -8.79 -17.64 11.62
N ILE A 65 -9.02 -17.20 10.42
CA ILE A 65 -8.88 -18.04 9.23
C ILE A 65 -7.41 -17.96 8.83
N PRO A 66 -6.70 -19.11 8.70
CA PRO A 66 -5.36 -19.10 8.15
C PRO A 66 -5.48 -18.69 6.67
N ALA A 67 -5.11 -17.44 6.41
CA ALA A 67 -5.06 -16.91 5.07
C ALA A 67 -3.73 -17.31 4.44
N THR A 68 -3.75 -17.91 3.26
CA THR A 68 -2.57 -17.86 2.41
C THR A 68 -2.42 -16.42 1.90
N ASN A 69 -1.19 -15.91 1.79
CA ASN A 69 -0.94 -14.58 1.22
C ASN A 69 -1.59 -14.38 -0.16
N GLU A 70 -1.88 -15.46 -0.89
CA GLU A 70 -2.60 -15.45 -2.16
C GLU A 70 -4.11 -15.15 -2.02
N GLN A 71 -4.74 -15.64 -0.95
CA GLN A 71 -6.18 -15.43 -0.72
C GLN A 71 -6.50 -14.09 -0.04
N TYR A 72 -5.55 -13.54 0.70
CA TYR A 72 -5.71 -12.32 1.50
C TYR A 72 -4.55 -11.34 1.34
N GLY A 73 -3.80 -11.40 0.25
CA GLY A 73 -2.88 -10.36 -0.18
C GLY A 73 -3.47 -8.95 -0.11
N PHE A 74 -4.79 -8.90 0.10
CA PHE A 74 -5.62 -7.74 0.33
C PHE A 74 -5.31 -6.97 1.63
N PHE A 75 -4.71 -7.58 2.64
CA PHE A 75 -4.53 -6.94 3.95
C PHE A 75 -3.12 -6.47 4.27
N LEU A 76 -2.10 -6.94 3.56
CA LEU A 76 -0.71 -6.59 3.84
C LEU A 76 0.00 -5.81 2.73
N THR A 77 -0.51 -5.87 1.51
CA THR A 77 -0.02 -5.08 0.39
C THR A 77 -1.20 -4.49 -0.37
N LYS A 78 -1.62 -3.30 0.01
CA LYS A 78 -2.63 -2.58 -0.76
C LYS A 78 -1.92 -1.89 -1.93
N SER A 79 -2.45 -2.13 -3.11
CA SER A 79 -1.93 -1.59 -4.35
C SER A 79 -2.15 -0.07 -4.42
N VAL A 80 -1.44 0.58 -5.33
CA VAL A 80 -1.67 2.00 -5.65
C VAL A 80 -3.16 2.26 -5.95
N ASP A 81 -3.88 1.29 -6.54
CA ASP A 81 -5.32 1.38 -6.81
C ASP A 81 -6.16 1.57 -5.54
N ASP A 82 -5.83 0.88 -4.45
CA ASP A 82 -6.55 1.01 -3.17
C ASP A 82 -6.33 2.39 -2.54
N ILE A 83 -5.14 2.97 -2.74
CA ILE A 83 -4.87 4.35 -2.28
C ILE A 83 -5.73 5.33 -3.08
N VAL A 84 -5.82 5.14 -4.40
CA VAL A 84 -6.67 5.96 -5.27
C VAL A 84 -8.13 5.89 -4.86
N GLU A 85 -8.66 4.69 -4.58
CA GLU A 85 -10.02 4.50 -4.11
C GLU A 85 -10.25 5.22 -2.78
N ALA A 86 -9.39 4.99 -1.79
CA ALA A 86 -9.48 5.64 -0.48
C ALA A 86 -9.38 7.17 -0.55
N VAL A 87 -8.53 7.71 -1.43
CA VAL A 87 -8.40 9.17 -1.64
C VAL A 87 -9.60 9.74 -2.37
N SER A 88 -10.16 9.00 -3.33
CA SER A 88 -11.38 9.40 -4.05
C SER A 88 -12.59 9.46 -3.13
N GLU A 89 -12.69 8.54 -2.15
CA GLU A 89 -13.75 8.54 -1.13
C GLU A 89 -13.58 9.66 -0.10
N THR A 90 -12.37 9.85 0.43
CA THR A 90 -12.10 10.79 1.52
C THR A 90 -11.90 12.23 1.06
N ARG A 91 -11.55 12.45 -0.22
CA ARG A 91 -11.29 13.76 -0.84
C ARG A 91 -10.48 14.70 0.08
N PRO A 92 -9.22 14.37 0.36
CA PRO A 92 -8.40 15.14 1.29
C PRO A 92 -8.21 16.57 0.78
N ASP A 93 -8.18 17.53 1.69
CA ASP A 93 -7.86 18.92 1.35
C ASP A 93 -6.36 19.04 1.05
N LEU A 94 -6.01 19.32 -0.19
CA LEU A 94 -4.63 19.52 -0.65
C LEU A 94 -4.23 21.00 -0.76
N SER A 95 -5.04 21.94 -0.29
CA SER A 95 -4.77 23.37 -0.41
C SER A 95 -3.41 23.78 0.18
N ALA A 96 -2.97 23.13 1.28
CA ALA A 96 -1.66 23.34 1.87
C ALA A 96 -0.48 22.81 1.02
N SER A 97 -0.75 21.93 0.07
CA SER A 97 0.23 21.29 -0.82
C SER A 97 0.08 21.71 -2.27
N SER A 98 -0.79 22.68 -2.54
CA SER A 98 -1.01 23.26 -3.87
C SER A 98 -0.33 24.60 -3.99
N ALA A 99 -0.01 24.99 -5.22
CA ALA A 99 0.35 26.37 -5.55
C ALA A 99 -0.85 27.31 -5.39
N GLU A 100 -0.61 28.64 -5.41
CA GLU A 100 -1.67 29.64 -5.23
C GLU A 100 -2.78 29.54 -6.30
N ASP A 101 -2.44 29.07 -7.50
CA ASP A 101 -3.36 28.83 -8.61
C ASP A 101 -4.12 27.50 -8.54
N GLY A 102 -3.94 26.72 -7.47
CA GLY A 102 -4.53 25.41 -7.30
C GLY A 102 -3.77 24.25 -7.96
N THR A 103 -2.64 24.51 -8.61
CA THR A 103 -1.82 23.47 -9.22
C THR A 103 -1.15 22.62 -8.14
N VAL A 104 -1.20 21.29 -8.28
CA VAL A 104 -0.55 20.32 -7.40
C VAL A 104 0.22 19.29 -8.20
N THR A 105 1.39 18.92 -7.72
CA THR A 105 2.12 17.76 -8.24
C THR A 105 1.88 16.57 -7.32
N ILE A 106 1.37 15.51 -7.90
CA ILE A 106 1.06 14.26 -7.22
C ILE A 106 2.14 13.24 -7.57
N ALA A 107 2.70 12.60 -6.56
CA ALA A 107 3.59 11.46 -6.73
C ALA A 107 3.01 10.23 -6.03
N PHE A 108 3.04 9.10 -6.71
CA PHE A 108 2.80 7.80 -6.11
C PHE A 108 4.11 7.02 -6.00
N THR A 109 4.29 6.35 -4.88
CA THR A 109 5.40 5.42 -4.67
C THR A 109 4.88 4.07 -4.25
N ASP A 110 5.59 3.01 -4.62
CA ASP A 110 5.22 1.63 -4.32
C ASP A 110 6.45 0.72 -4.39
N ILE A 111 6.50 -0.37 -3.60
CA ILE A 111 7.58 -1.34 -3.67
C ILE A 111 7.30 -2.34 -4.80
N GLU A 112 8.25 -2.51 -5.71
CA GLU A 112 8.17 -3.52 -6.76
C GLU A 112 8.08 -4.94 -6.16
N ASP A 113 7.15 -5.76 -6.65
CA ASP A 113 6.98 -7.16 -6.24
C ASP A 113 6.84 -7.37 -4.71
N SER A 114 6.21 -6.42 -4.00
CA SER A 114 6.09 -6.45 -2.54
C SER A 114 5.49 -7.75 -2.00
N MET A 115 4.50 -8.34 -2.68
CA MET A 115 3.93 -9.63 -2.30
C MET A 115 4.97 -10.77 -2.36
N ARG A 116 5.79 -10.80 -3.41
CA ARG A 116 6.85 -11.79 -3.58
C ARG A 116 7.94 -11.61 -2.53
N LEU A 117 8.29 -10.37 -2.22
CA LEU A 117 9.26 -10.05 -1.17
C LEU A 117 8.74 -10.46 0.21
N ASN A 118 7.47 -10.18 0.53
CA ASN A 118 6.85 -10.64 1.77
C ASN A 118 6.88 -12.17 1.89
N ALA A 119 6.49 -12.89 0.83
CA ALA A 119 6.55 -14.36 0.82
C ALA A 119 7.98 -14.90 1.01
N PHE A 120 8.97 -14.22 0.46
CA PHE A 120 10.39 -14.61 0.58
C PHE A 120 10.98 -14.32 1.97
N LEU A 121 10.71 -13.13 2.53
CA LEU A 121 11.27 -12.67 3.80
C LEU A 121 10.53 -13.22 5.02
N GLY A 122 9.27 -13.57 4.87
CA GLY A 122 8.33 -13.90 5.95
C GLY A 122 7.86 -12.67 6.71
N ASP A 123 6.70 -12.80 7.36
CA ASP A 123 5.94 -11.66 7.93
C ASP A 123 6.75 -10.76 8.87
N ARG A 124 7.57 -11.36 9.74
CA ARG A 124 8.33 -10.58 10.73
C ARG A 124 9.38 -9.69 10.05
N ARG A 125 10.16 -10.27 9.13
CA ARG A 125 11.22 -9.52 8.42
C ARG A 125 10.61 -8.50 7.47
N TRP A 126 9.52 -8.87 6.79
CA TRP A 126 8.77 -7.96 5.93
C TRP A 126 8.27 -6.74 6.71
N LEU A 127 7.72 -6.91 7.92
CA LEU A 127 7.27 -5.77 8.75
C LEU A 127 8.43 -4.84 9.15
N GLU A 128 9.63 -5.36 9.39
CA GLU A 128 10.82 -4.55 9.66
C GLU A 128 11.20 -3.72 8.43
N VAL A 129 11.23 -4.36 7.25
CA VAL A 129 11.49 -3.70 5.95
C VAL A 129 10.45 -2.64 5.66
N LEU A 130 9.17 -2.97 5.82
CA LEU A 130 8.07 -2.04 5.56
C LEU A 130 8.11 -0.81 6.49
N ARG A 131 8.45 -0.99 7.76
CA ARG A 131 8.62 0.14 8.69
C ARG A 131 9.75 1.05 8.26
N ALA A 132 10.92 0.49 7.98
CA ALA A 132 12.07 1.27 7.53
C ALA A 132 11.77 2.03 6.21
N HIS A 133 11.11 1.37 5.25
CA HIS A 133 10.63 2.01 4.02
C HIS A 133 9.70 3.18 4.32
N ASN A 134 8.68 2.96 5.15
CA ASN A 134 7.67 3.97 5.47
C ASN A 134 8.29 5.18 6.21
N ASP A 135 9.26 4.93 7.08
CA ASP A 135 9.99 6.00 7.80
C ASP A 135 10.81 6.84 6.81
N VAL A 136 11.52 6.22 5.87
CA VAL A 136 12.26 6.92 4.81
C VAL A 136 11.33 7.78 3.96
N VAL A 137 10.24 7.21 3.43
CA VAL A 137 9.31 7.97 2.58
C VAL A 137 8.75 9.17 3.32
N ARG A 138 8.32 9.01 4.57
CA ARG A 138 7.74 10.11 5.38
C ARG A 138 8.75 11.20 5.71
N SER A 139 9.94 10.82 6.18
CA SER A 139 11.02 11.77 6.55
C SER A 139 11.43 12.59 5.35
N VAL A 140 11.83 11.93 4.26
CA VAL A 140 12.30 12.58 3.03
C VAL A 140 11.22 13.47 2.41
N THR A 141 9.96 13.03 2.41
CA THR A 141 8.85 13.87 1.90
C THR A 141 8.71 15.15 2.70
N THR A 142 8.77 15.07 4.02
CA THR A 142 8.67 16.24 4.91
C THR A 142 9.86 17.19 4.72
N GLU A 143 11.07 16.67 4.64
CA GLU A 143 12.31 17.45 4.42
C GLU A 143 12.28 18.23 3.11
N HIS A 144 11.61 17.71 2.08
CA HIS A 144 11.46 18.37 0.79
C HIS A 144 10.19 19.22 0.68
N GLY A 145 9.49 19.45 1.79
CA GLY A 145 8.28 20.29 1.85
C GLY A 145 7.09 19.71 1.10
N GLY A 146 7.02 18.37 1.03
CA GLY A 146 5.87 17.63 0.54
C GLY A 146 4.94 17.21 1.68
N THR A 147 3.77 16.75 1.32
CA THR A 147 2.78 16.20 2.24
C THR A 147 2.48 14.75 1.89
N VAL A 148 2.50 13.87 2.87
CA VAL A 148 1.99 12.51 2.73
C VAL A 148 0.47 12.56 2.83
N VAL A 149 -0.21 12.46 1.71
CA VAL A 149 -1.68 12.52 1.61
C VAL A 149 -2.28 11.23 2.15
N LYS A 150 -1.75 10.10 1.71
CA LYS A 150 -2.17 8.76 2.12
C LYS A 150 -0.98 7.82 2.08
N GLY A 151 -0.88 6.96 3.06
CA GLY A 151 0.03 5.82 3.04
C GLY A 151 -0.75 4.56 3.41
N GLN A 152 -0.57 3.49 2.66
CA GLN A 152 -1.28 2.24 2.87
C GLN A 152 -0.42 1.06 2.41
N GLY A 153 -0.05 0.19 3.37
CA GLY A 153 0.91 -0.87 3.08
C GLY A 153 2.29 -0.26 2.73
N ASP A 154 2.76 -0.59 1.55
CA ASP A 154 4.01 -0.12 0.94
C ASP A 154 3.80 1.04 -0.05
N GLY A 155 2.55 1.42 -0.33
CA GLY A 155 2.21 2.49 -1.24
C GLY A 155 2.00 3.84 -0.54
N PHE A 156 2.40 4.92 -1.21
CA PHE A 156 2.15 6.29 -0.75
C PHE A 156 1.66 7.18 -1.88
N MET A 157 0.72 8.06 -1.53
CA MET A 157 0.40 9.24 -2.31
C MET A 157 0.99 10.46 -1.62
N LEU A 158 1.80 11.21 -2.36
CA LEU A 158 2.48 12.42 -1.93
C LEU A 158 1.98 13.60 -2.76
N ALA A 159 1.92 14.78 -2.15
CA ALA A 159 1.54 16.03 -2.81
C ALA A 159 2.56 17.15 -2.58
N PHE A 160 2.78 17.94 -3.62
CA PHE A 160 3.75 19.04 -3.62
C PHE A 160 3.18 20.24 -4.42
N ALA A 161 3.44 21.45 -3.92
CA ALA A 161 3.13 22.68 -4.65
C ALA A 161 4.08 22.94 -5.84
N SER A 162 5.08 22.09 -6.08
CA SER A 162 6.09 22.28 -7.12
C SER A 162 6.55 20.96 -7.71
N ALA A 163 6.50 20.82 -9.02
CA ALA A 163 7.01 19.68 -9.76
C ALA A 163 8.53 19.45 -9.52
N ARG A 164 9.30 20.54 -9.41
CA ARG A 164 10.73 20.47 -9.09
C ARG A 164 10.96 19.82 -7.73
N ARG A 165 10.25 20.28 -6.68
CA ARG A 165 10.37 19.71 -5.33
C ARG A 165 9.93 18.24 -5.30
N ALA A 166 8.86 17.90 -5.99
CA ALA A 166 8.38 16.54 -6.11
C ALA A 166 9.43 15.62 -6.72
N LEU A 167 10.07 16.04 -7.83
CA LEU A 167 11.08 15.25 -8.51
C LEU A 167 12.38 15.14 -7.71
N THR A 168 12.83 16.22 -7.06
CA THR A 168 13.99 16.21 -6.15
C THR A 168 13.75 15.29 -4.95
N CYS A 169 12.53 15.33 -4.39
CA CYS A 169 12.13 14.41 -3.31
C CYS A 169 12.16 12.95 -3.77
N SER A 170 11.65 12.66 -4.97
CA SER A 170 11.65 11.32 -5.53
C SER A 170 13.06 10.75 -5.70
N GLN A 171 14.02 11.56 -6.17
CA GLN A 171 15.43 11.17 -6.24
C GLN A 171 16.04 10.94 -4.84
N ALA A 172 15.65 11.76 -3.86
CA ALA A 172 16.13 11.60 -2.50
C ALA A 172 15.55 10.33 -1.84
N ILE A 173 14.29 10.00 -2.10
CA ILE A 173 13.68 8.74 -1.66
C ILE A 173 14.46 7.56 -2.26
N GLU A 174 14.69 7.53 -3.57
CA GLU A 174 15.41 6.44 -4.23
C GLU A 174 16.80 6.23 -3.63
N ARG A 175 17.59 7.30 -3.49
CA ARG A 175 18.92 7.23 -2.85
C ARG A 175 18.87 6.73 -1.41
N SER A 176 17.92 7.22 -0.63
CA SER A 176 17.76 6.78 0.77
C SER A 176 17.35 5.32 0.87
N MET A 177 16.56 4.83 -0.08
CA MET A 177 16.22 3.40 -0.18
C MET A 177 17.45 2.55 -0.51
N GLU A 178 18.25 2.96 -1.49
CA GLU A 178 19.50 2.26 -1.83
C GLU A 178 20.47 2.22 -0.64
N GLU A 179 20.55 3.31 0.13
CA GLU A 179 21.38 3.38 1.33
C GLU A 179 20.86 2.49 2.46
N THR A 180 19.57 2.53 2.72
CA THR A 180 18.92 1.78 3.80
C THR A 180 18.92 0.28 3.53
N PHE A 181 18.75 -0.13 2.27
CA PHE A 181 18.57 -1.53 1.86
C PHE A 181 19.76 -2.05 1.02
N ARG A 182 20.98 -1.61 1.34
CA ARG A 182 22.21 -2.09 0.69
C ARG A 182 22.48 -3.57 0.88
N ASP A 183 21.91 -4.19 1.92
CA ASP A 183 22.09 -5.61 2.18
C ASP A 183 21.42 -6.45 1.08
N PRO A 184 22.18 -7.31 0.37
CA PRO A 184 21.63 -8.21 -0.64
C PRO A 184 20.52 -9.14 -0.13
N GLY A 185 20.43 -9.32 1.20
CA GLY A 185 19.40 -10.15 1.83
C GLY A 185 18.01 -9.50 1.92
N SER A 186 17.89 -8.22 1.60
CA SER A 186 16.60 -7.51 1.62
C SER A 186 16.57 -6.39 0.57
N PRO A 187 16.83 -6.67 -0.72
CA PRO A 187 16.79 -5.67 -1.75
C PRO A 187 15.35 -5.25 -2.02
N ILE A 188 15.00 -4.01 -1.68
CA ILE A 188 13.75 -3.42 -2.16
C ILE A 188 14.05 -2.40 -3.23
N ARG A 189 13.17 -2.31 -4.22
CA ARG A 189 13.19 -1.26 -5.23
C ARG A 189 11.85 -0.55 -5.21
N VAL A 190 11.90 0.76 -5.15
CA VAL A 190 10.70 1.60 -5.16
C VAL A 190 10.50 2.11 -6.58
N ARG A 191 9.28 2.06 -7.07
CA ARG A 191 8.86 2.71 -8.31
C ARG A 191 8.11 3.97 -7.97
N ILE A 192 8.37 5.06 -8.72
CA ILE A 192 7.78 6.37 -8.45
C ILE A 192 7.21 6.94 -9.75
N GLY A 193 5.95 7.42 -9.69
CA GLY A 193 5.30 8.09 -10.81
C GLY A 193 4.79 9.46 -10.43
N LEU A 194 5.05 10.48 -11.29
CA LEU A 194 4.67 11.86 -11.03
C LEU A 194 3.75 12.42 -12.12
N HIS A 195 2.75 13.16 -11.68
CA HIS A 195 1.87 13.94 -12.54
C HIS A 195 1.51 15.28 -11.91
N VAL A 196 1.20 16.27 -12.75
CA VAL A 196 0.72 17.60 -12.33
C VAL A 196 -0.74 17.71 -12.69
N GLY A 197 -1.56 18.22 -11.78
CA GLY A 197 -2.98 18.49 -11.99
C GLY A 197 -3.44 19.69 -11.17
N GLU A 198 -4.72 20.00 -11.25
CA GLU A 198 -5.37 21.07 -10.50
C GLU A 198 -6.27 20.49 -9.40
N THR A 199 -6.38 21.21 -8.27
CA THR A 199 -7.20 20.83 -7.10
C THR A 199 -8.46 21.68 -6.97
N THR A 200 -8.91 22.35 -8.03
CA THR A 200 -10.05 23.28 -7.97
C THR A 200 -11.31 22.59 -7.47
N ARG A 201 -11.94 23.20 -6.44
CA ARG A 201 -13.14 22.68 -5.76
C ARG A 201 -14.38 22.55 -6.64
N GLU A 202 -14.43 23.26 -7.77
CA GLU A 202 -15.59 23.27 -8.68
C GLU A 202 -15.58 22.12 -9.70
N ALA A 203 -14.46 21.41 -9.82
CA ALA A 203 -14.29 20.31 -10.77
C ALA A 203 -13.89 19.02 -10.04
N ASP A 204 -14.85 18.43 -9.32
CA ASP A 204 -14.71 17.13 -8.63
C ASP A 204 -14.07 16.02 -9.49
N ASP A 205 -14.23 16.16 -10.81
CA ASP A 205 -13.75 15.20 -11.81
C ASP A 205 -12.25 15.37 -12.12
N PHE A 206 -11.70 16.60 -12.06
CA PHE A 206 -10.30 16.86 -12.39
C PHE A 206 -9.32 16.34 -11.33
N PHE A 207 -9.64 16.48 -10.06
CA PHE A 207 -8.79 15.93 -8.98
C PHE A 207 -8.69 14.40 -9.05
N GLY A 208 -9.83 13.72 -9.18
CA GLY A 208 -9.88 12.27 -9.33
C GLY A 208 -9.11 11.80 -10.57
N HIS A 209 -9.19 12.55 -11.68
CA HIS A 209 -8.46 12.23 -12.90
C HIS A 209 -6.94 12.38 -12.72
N ALA A 210 -6.46 13.47 -12.11
CA ALA A 210 -5.03 13.68 -11.87
C ALA A 210 -4.43 12.64 -10.92
N VAL A 211 -5.16 12.28 -9.86
CA VAL A 211 -4.77 11.20 -8.92
C VAL A 211 -4.66 9.87 -9.65
N ASN A 212 -5.70 9.48 -10.40
CA ASN A 212 -5.71 8.26 -11.19
C ASN A 212 -4.56 8.23 -12.20
N TYR A 213 -4.33 9.34 -12.89
CA TYR A 213 -3.28 9.41 -13.90
C TYR A 213 -1.88 9.26 -13.29
N ALA A 214 -1.59 9.93 -12.16
CA ALA A 214 -0.33 9.76 -11.43
C ALA A 214 -0.11 8.31 -10.98
N ALA A 215 -1.16 7.67 -10.46
CA ALA A 215 -1.14 6.28 -10.04
C ALA A 215 -0.81 5.32 -11.21
N ARG A 216 -1.39 5.55 -12.38
CA ARG A 216 -1.11 4.75 -13.59
C ARG A 216 0.32 4.95 -14.10
N ILE A 217 0.85 6.16 -14.01
CA ILE A 217 2.26 6.42 -14.34
C ILE A 217 3.17 5.63 -13.38
N ALA A 218 2.92 5.67 -12.06
CA ALA A 218 3.69 4.90 -11.10
C ALA A 218 3.64 3.40 -11.39
N SER A 219 2.45 2.88 -11.74
CA SER A 219 2.28 1.47 -12.12
C SER A 219 3.01 1.08 -13.41
N SER A 220 3.36 2.03 -14.27
CA SER A 220 4.13 1.80 -15.49
C SER A 220 5.65 1.82 -15.29
N ALA A 221 6.10 2.24 -14.11
CA ALA A 221 7.50 2.30 -13.74
C ALA A 221 8.01 0.92 -13.29
N ALA A 222 9.25 0.61 -13.58
CA ALA A 222 9.97 -0.51 -13.00
C ALA A 222 10.52 -0.13 -11.62
N GLY A 223 10.91 -1.13 -10.83
CA GLY A 223 11.57 -0.89 -9.54
C GLY A 223 12.89 -0.15 -9.70
N GLY A 224 13.10 0.89 -8.90
CA GLY A 224 14.22 1.82 -9.03
C GLY A 224 14.03 2.86 -10.13
N GLU A 225 12.82 3.02 -10.66
CA GLU A 225 12.55 3.96 -11.74
C GLU A 225 11.63 5.09 -11.28
N ILE A 226 12.01 6.32 -11.64
CA ILE A 226 11.17 7.51 -11.48
C ILE A 226 10.65 7.90 -12.86
N VAL A 227 9.34 7.89 -13.03
CA VAL A 227 8.69 8.18 -14.32
C VAL A 227 7.79 9.40 -14.18
N VAL A 228 7.85 10.31 -15.14
CA VAL A 228 7.04 11.51 -15.10
C VAL A 228 6.11 11.59 -16.31
N SER A 229 4.96 12.26 -16.14
CA SER A 229 4.07 12.59 -17.26
C SER A 229 4.68 13.61 -18.20
N SER A 230 4.13 13.72 -19.41
CA SER A 230 4.50 14.77 -20.38
C SER A 230 4.34 16.17 -19.82
N LEU A 231 3.39 16.42 -18.92
CA LEU A 231 3.21 17.73 -18.27
C LEU A 231 4.38 18.04 -17.32
N VAL A 232 4.77 17.11 -16.46
CA VAL A 232 5.92 17.29 -15.56
C VAL A 232 7.21 17.44 -16.37
N TYR A 233 7.39 16.60 -17.40
CA TYR A 233 8.52 16.73 -18.33
C TYR A 233 8.57 18.13 -18.96
N GLY A 234 7.45 18.62 -19.51
CA GLY A 234 7.38 19.95 -20.14
C GLY A 234 7.75 21.10 -19.21
N LEU A 235 7.44 20.97 -17.92
CA LEU A 235 7.80 21.95 -16.89
C LEU A 235 9.30 21.93 -16.52
N LEU A 236 9.97 20.77 -16.59
CA LEU A 236 11.29 20.56 -15.99
C LEU A 236 12.41 20.32 -17.01
N ALA A 237 12.11 19.83 -18.21
CA ALA A 237 13.12 19.44 -19.20
C ALA A 237 14.05 20.60 -19.62
N GLN A 238 13.56 21.83 -19.63
CA GLN A 238 14.36 22.99 -20.04
C GLN A 238 15.12 23.66 -18.90
N THR A 239 14.95 23.19 -17.66
CA THR A 239 15.64 23.79 -16.52
C THR A 239 17.12 23.41 -16.46
N GLY A 240 17.52 22.32 -17.12
CA GLY A 240 18.89 21.78 -17.07
C GLY A 240 19.25 21.11 -15.74
N GLU A 241 18.29 20.97 -14.83
CA GLU A 241 18.52 20.37 -13.50
C GLU A 241 18.30 18.84 -13.50
N PHE A 242 17.52 18.35 -14.48
CA PHE A 242 17.15 16.95 -14.55
C PHE A 242 17.43 16.41 -15.95
N GLU A 243 18.00 15.25 -16.02
CA GLU A 243 18.19 14.52 -17.27
C GLU A 243 17.09 13.46 -17.38
N PHE A 244 16.48 13.38 -18.56
CA PHE A 244 15.43 12.41 -18.85
C PHE A 244 15.87 11.47 -19.95
N GLU A 245 15.48 10.22 -19.83
CA GLU A 245 15.62 9.25 -20.90
C GLU A 245 14.64 9.55 -22.07
N PRO A 246 14.84 8.95 -23.25
CA PRO A 246 13.86 9.07 -24.31
C PRO A 246 12.48 8.65 -23.87
N ALA A 247 11.47 9.43 -24.33
CA ALA A 247 10.08 9.10 -24.05
C ALA A 247 9.73 7.67 -24.47
N ARG A 248 8.95 6.99 -23.64
CA ARG A 248 8.31 5.73 -24.04
C ARG A 248 6.79 5.90 -24.06
N GLU A 249 6.14 5.18 -24.98
CA GLU A 249 4.69 5.13 -25.06
C GLU A 249 4.20 3.96 -24.21
N VAL A 250 3.23 4.23 -23.33
CA VAL A 250 2.61 3.26 -22.44
C VAL A 250 1.09 3.33 -22.54
N GLU A 251 0.43 2.19 -22.47
CA GLU A 251 -1.01 2.14 -22.31
C GLU A 251 -1.35 2.24 -20.82
N LEU A 252 -2.04 3.28 -20.43
CA LEU A 252 -2.48 3.49 -19.06
C LEU A 252 -3.93 3.03 -18.92
N LYS A 253 -4.20 2.11 -17.99
CA LYS A 253 -5.54 1.57 -17.76
C LYS A 253 -6.56 2.68 -17.51
N GLY A 254 -7.60 2.74 -18.34
CA GLY A 254 -8.67 3.74 -18.24
C GLY A 254 -8.34 5.09 -18.84
N VAL A 255 -7.22 5.22 -19.55
CA VAL A 255 -6.86 6.41 -20.34
C VAL A 255 -6.88 6.05 -21.82
N GLU A 256 -7.51 6.88 -22.64
CA GLU A 256 -7.64 6.62 -24.07
C GLU A 256 -6.31 6.84 -24.80
N GLY A 257 -5.88 5.81 -25.54
CA GLY A 257 -4.69 5.82 -26.38
C GLY A 257 -3.36 5.78 -25.62
N PRO A 258 -2.26 5.56 -26.35
CA PRO A 258 -0.92 5.50 -25.76
C PRO A 258 -0.50 6.87 -25.20
N GLN A 259 0.08 6.86 -24.02
CA GLN A 259 0.55 8.05 -23.31
C GLN A 259 2.07 8.09 -23.30
N LYS A 260 2.64 9.27 -23.52
CA LYS A 260 4.09 9.48 -23.42
C LYS A 260 4.47 9.71 -21.97
N VAL A 261 5.39 8.90 -21.50
CA VAL A 261 6.02 9.04 -20.17
C VAL A 261 7.53 9.16 -20.34
N TYR A 262 8.17 9.80 -19.38
CA TYR A 262 9.60 10.13 -19.44
C TYR A 262 10.28 9.60 -18.17
N PRO A 263 11.08 8.54 -18.29
CA PRO A 263 11.91 8.10 -17.19
C PRO A 263 12.97 9.15 -16.87
N LEU A 264 13.26 9.33 -15.58
CA LEU A 264 14.38 10.14 -15.14
C LEU A 264 15.67 9.33 -15.34
N ALA A 265 16.68 9.93 -15.95
CA ALA A 265 17.97 9.26 -16.10
C ALA A 265 18.61 9.03 -14.72
N THR A 266 19.03 7.79 -14.48
CA THR A 266 19.75 7.46 -13.24
C THR A 266 21.15 8.07 -13.33
N VAL A 267 21.47 8.97 -12.41
CA VAL A 267 22.84 9.49 -12.28
C VAL A 267 23.71 8.36 -11.73
N VAL A 268 24.39 7.64 -12.61
CA VAL A 268 25.43 6.69 -12.21
C VAL A 268 26.58 7.51 -11.60
N THR A 269 26.65 7.54 -10.27
CA THR A 269 27.72 8.20 -9.50
C THR A 269 28.90 7.23 -9.31
#